data_ef87a61aec4d3ae0441fd7d780642b7c
#
_entry.id   ef87a61aec4d3ae0441fd7d780642b7c
#
_cell.length_a   1.000
_cell.length_b   1.000
_cell.length_c   1.000
_cell.angle_alpha   90.00
_cell.angle_beta   90.00
_cell.angle_gamma   90.00
#
_symmetry.space_group_name_H-M   'P 1'
#
loop_
_entity.id
_entity.type
_entity.pdbx_description
1 polymer ?
#
loop_
_entity_poly.entity_id
_entity_poly.type
_entity_poly.pdbx_seq_one_letter_code
_entity_poly.pdbx_strand_id
1 'polypeptide(L)' 'MQNSKKRTVKIDGHVTSVFLEEEFWIELKKISVTQNISSDQLISKIDQDKSTSNLSSAIRLYVLNHLKNLS' A
#
# COMPACT_ATOMS: atom_id res chain seq x y z
N MET A 1 1.79 7.71 19.36
CA MET A 1 3.16 7.61 18.82
C MET A 1 3.13 7.41 17.32
N GLN A 2 3.90 8.18 16.61
CA GLN A 2 3.96 8.07 15.15
C GLN A 2 5.00 7.05 14.73
N ASN A 3 4.58 6.05 13.99
CA ASN A 3 5.47 5.06 13.41
C ASN A 3 5.48 5.15 11.89
N SER A 4 5.23 6.36 11.39
CA SER A 4 5.17 6.58 9.97
C SER A 4 6.57 6.46 9.36
N LYS A 5 6.69 5.66 8.33
CA LYS A 5 7.94 5.47 7.62
C LYS A 5 7.78 5.83 6.17
N LYS A 6 8.77 6.56 5.67
CA LYS A 6 8.82 6.91 4.27
C LYS A 6 9.55 5.83 3.49
N ARG A 7 8.94 5.34 2.45
CA ARG A 7 9.58 4.42 1.52
C ARG A 7 9.41 4.91 0.11
N THR A 8 10.42 4.67 -0.70
CA THR A 8 10.38 5.00 -2.11
C THR A 8 9.84 3.81 -2.87
N VAL A 9 8.80 4.04 -3.67
CA VAL A 9 8.20 2.98 -4.47
C VAL A 9 8.23 3.39 -5.94
N LYS A 10 8.21 2.41 -6.82
CA LYS A 10 8.23 2.65 -8.25
C LYS A 10 6.86 2.31 -8.83
N ILE A 11 6.22 3.31 -9.44
CA ILE A 11 4.88 3.16 -10.01
C ILE A 11 4.94 3.64 -11.45
N ASP A 12 4.66 2.73 -12.39
CA ASP A 12 4.62 3.04 -13.83
C ASP A 12 5.88 3.75 -14.30
N GLY A 13 7.04 3.30 -13.81
CA GLY A 13 8.31 3.87 -14.19
C GLY A 13 8.69 5.14 -13.44
N HIS A 14 7.82 5.62 -12.56
CA HIS A 14 8.09 6.81 -11.76
C HIS A 14 8.39 6.43 -10.32
N VAL A 15 9.34 7.12 -9.73
CA VAL A 15 9.70 6.92 -8.32
C VAL A 15 8.93 7.93 -7.49
N THR A 16 8.22 7.44 -6.47
CA THR A 16 7.46 8.31 -5.59
C THR A 16 7.70 7.89 -4.13
N SER A 17 7.53 8.83 -3.23
CA SER A 17 7.68 8.59 -1.80
C SER A 17 6.32 8.40 -1.16
N VAL A 18 6.19 7.38 -0.33
CA VAL A 18 4.94 7.07 0.36
C VAL A 18 5.21 6.98 1.84
N PHE A 19 4.41 7.69 2.63
CA PHE A 19 4.48 7.64 4.09
C PHE A 19 3.35 6.77 4.62
N LEU A 20 3.71 5.70 5.32
CA LEU A 20 2.76 4.82 5.95
C LEU A 20 3.31 4.39 7.30
N GLU A 21 2.41 4.14 8.23
CA GLU A 21 2.78 3.52 9.49
C GLU A 21 3.38 2.15 9.21
N GLU A 22 4.32 1.73 10.04
CA GLU A 22 5.00 0.46 9.83
C GLU A 22 4.03 -0.71 9.75
N GLU A 23 2.98 -0.68 10.57
CA GLU A 23 1.97 -1.73 10.58
C GLU A 23 1.33 -1.91 9.19
N PHE A 24 1.10 -0.80 8.49
CA PHE A 24 0.52 -0.86 7.15
C PHE A 24 1.52 -1.40 6.14
N TRP A 25 2.81 -1.07 6.27
CA TRP A 25 3.84 -1.65 5.41
C TRP A 25 3.90 -3.16 5.56
N ILE A 26 3.82 -3.64 6.80
CA ILE A 26 3.86 -5.08 7.09
C ILE A 26 2.66 -5.78 6.46
N GLU A 27 1.46 -5.24 6.65
CA GLU A 27 0.25 -5.85 6.09
C GLU A 27 0.26 -5.81 4.57
N LEU A 28 0.73 -4.71 4.00
CA LEU A 28 0.83 -4.58 2.55
C LEU A 28 1.75 -5.65 1.98
N LYS A 29 2.88 -5.90 2.64
CA LYS A 29 3.81 -6.94 2.22
C LYS A 29 3.17 -8.32 2.27
N LYS A 30 2.44 -8.61 3.33
CA LYS A 30 1.75 -9.89 3.46
C LYS A 30 0.74 -10.09 2.33
N ILE A 31 -0.01 -9.05 2.00
CA ILE A 31 -0.99 -9.12 0.93
C ILE A 31 -0.31 -9.36 -0.41
N SER A 32 0.80 -8.67 -0.66
CA SER A 32 1.52 -8.85 -1.92
C SER A 32 2.02 -10.28 -2.07
N VAL A 33 2.54 -10.86 -1.00
CA VAL A 33 3.00 -12.25 -1.02
C VAL A 33 1.84 -13.20 -1.31
N THR A 34 0.70 -12.96 -0.67
CA THR A 34 -0.50 -13.77 -0.89
C THR A 34 -0.95 -13.71 -2.35
N GLN A 35 -0.82 -12.55 -2.98
CA GLN A 35 -1.21 -12.38 -4.38
C GLN A 35 -0.09 -12.75 -5.34
N ASN A 36 1.06 -13.12 -4.83
CA ASN A 36 2.21 -13.53 -5.62
C ASN A 36 2.72 -12.41 -6.53
N ILE A 37 2.73 -11.19 -6.01
CA ILE A 37 3.25 -10.02 -6.72
C ILE A 37 4.16 -9.23 -5.76
N SER A 38 4.91 -8.28 -6.30
CA SER A 38 5.76 -7.43 -5.46
C SER A 38 4.91 -6.35 -4.78
N SER A 39 5.46 -5.78 -3.70
CA SER A 39 4.79 -4.66 -3.04
C SER A 39 4.60 -3.49 -3.99
N ASP A 40 5.59 -3.21 -4.83
CA ASP A 40 5.48 -2.12 -5.80
C ASP A 40 4.37 -2.38 -6.79
N GLN A 41 4.22 -3.62 -7.25
CA GLN A 41 3.13 -3.99 -8.15
C GLN A 41 1.77 -3.82 -7.48
N LEU A 42 1.67 -4.20 -6.21
CA LEU A 42 0.42 -4.05 -5.47
C LEU A 42 0.08 -2.56 -5.31
N ILE A 43 1.06 -1.75 -4.96
CA ILE A 43 0.83 -0.31 -4.81
C ILE A 43 0.42 0.31 -6.13
N SER A 44 1.00 -0.15 -7.24
CA SER A 44 0.64 0.32 -8.56
C SER A 44 -0.83 0.04 -8.87
N LYS A 45 -1.30 -1.15 -8.52
CA LYS A 45 -2.70 -1.52 -8.71
C LYS A 45 -3.62 -0.63 -7.86
N ILE A 46 -3.23 -0.40 -6.61
CA ILE A 46 -4.00 0.47 -5.72
C ILE A 46 -4.06 1.89 -6.29
N ASP A 47 -2.95 2.37 -6.81
CA ASP A 47 -2.89 3.71 -7.40
C ASP A 47 -3.84 3.85 -8.58
N GLN A 48 -3.95 2.82 -9.41
CA GLN A 48 -4.83 2.85 -10.58
C GLN A 48 -6.30 2.86 -10.19
N ASP A 49 -6.64 2.20 -9.10
CA ASP A 49 -8.04 2.05 -8.67
C ASP A 49 -8.46 3.04 -7.60
N LYS A 50 -7.56 3.91 -7.17
CA LYS A 50 -7.88 4.77 -6.04
C LYS A 50 -8.94 5.81 -6.42
N SER A 51 -9.82 6.06 -5.47
CA SER A 51 -10.85 7.09 -5.61
C SER A 51 -10.45 8.43 -4.99
N THR A 52 -9.25 8.49 -4.43
CA THR A 52 -8.69 9.69 -3.81
C THR A 52 -7.34 10.00 -4.44
N SER A 53 -6.94 11.26 -4.41
CA SER A 53 -5.64 11.66 -4.93
C SER A 53 -4.50 11.34 -3.96
N ASN A 54 -4.82 10.93 -2.73
CA ASN A 54 -3.81 10.64 -1.72
C ASN A 54 -3.51 9.14 -1.69
N LEU A 55 -2.33 8.78 -2.19
CA LEU A 55 -1.94 7.37 -2.30
C LEU A 55 -1.82 6.70 -0.93
N SER A 56 -1.29 7.39 0.06
CA SER A 56 -1.17 6.82 1.40
C SER A 56 -2.54 6.45 1.97
N SER A 57 -3.51 7.33 1.79
CA SER A 57 -4.89 7.05 2.24
C SER A 57 -5.47 5.88 1.47
N ALA A 58 -5.23 5.81 0.16
CA ALA A 58 -5.74 4.71 -0.66
C ALA A 58 -5.16 3.37 -0.19
N ILE A 59 -3.88 3.34 0.14
CA ILE A 59 -3.24 2.11 0.64
C ILE A 59 -3.83 1.70 1.98
N ARG A 60 -4.02 2.66 2.89
CA ARG A 60 -4.61 2.36 4.20
C ARG A 60 -6.01 1.78 4.05
N LEU A 61 -6.81 2.37 3.20
CA LEU A 61 -8.17 1.87 2.96
C LEU A 61 -8.15 0.48 2.35
N TYR A 62 -7.23 0.23 1.42
CA TYR A 62 -7.10 -1.07 0.81
C TYR A 62 -6.76 -2.14 1.85
N VAL A 63 -5.79 -1.85 2.72
CA VAL A 63 -5.38 -2.79 3.76
C VAL A 63 -6.54 -3.05 4.72
N LEU A 64 -7.23 -2.00 5.16
CA LEU A 64 -8.34 -2.15 6.08
C LEU A 64 -9.46 -3.00 5.47
N ASN A 65 -9.79 -2.75 4.22
CA ASN A 65 -10.83 -3.54 3.53
C ASN A 65 -10.40 -4.99 3.39
N HIS A 66 -9.14 -5.23 3.11
CA HIS A 66 -8.63 -6.59 2.99
C HIS A 66 -8.79 -7.33 4.32
N LEU A 67 -8.40 -6.69 5.42
CA LEU A 67 -8.49 -7.30 6.74
C LEU A 67 -9.93 -7.56 7.15
N LYS A 68 -10.84 -6.66 6.82
CA LYS A 68 -12.26 -6.85 7.12
C LYS A 68 -12.83 -8.05 6.39
N ASN A 69 -12.36 -8.31 5.19
CA ASN A 69 -12.85 -9.43 4.39
C ASN A 69 -12.29 -10.78 4.81
N LEU A 70 -11.31 -10.79 5.72
CA LEU A 70 -10.75 -12.02 6.23
C LEU A 70 -11.52 -12.57 7.42
N SER A 71 -12.34 -11.76 8.06
CA SER A 71 -13.04 -12.16 9.28
C SER A 71 -14.40 -12.75 8.99
#